data_1aa331b4063a65f4955e766362b984c5
#
_entry.id   1aa331b4063a65f4955e766362b984c5
#
_cell.length_a   1.000
_cell.length_b   1.000
_cell.length_c   1.000
_cell.angle_alpha   90.00
_cell.angle_beta   90.00
_cell.angle_gamma   90.00
#
_symmetry.space_group_name_H-M   'P 1'
#
loop_
_entity.id
_entity.type
_entity.pdbx_description
1 polymer ?
#
loop_
_entity_poly.entity_id
_entity_poly.type
_entity_poly.pdbx_seq_one_letter_code
_entity_poly.pdbx_strand_id
1 'polypeptide(L)'
;IACGTGRVTLPLSRAGYQMTGLDISPELLEIARQKSTGTADPDWVLTDMRTFELDRKFGVVISPGHSFQFMLTPGDQVRCLEQVKRHLVHGGWFILHLDHQDVRWLAGLLDQKAGEFESGSIIELPGSHERYQYQRFWGYEPATQTATVTAKWQKIGENDEVVETWLMDPMPLHCAFRTEVEHLLVRCGFTIQALYGDFYRNPLTDDAQDMLWVARNNI
;
A
#
# COMPACT_ATOMS: atom_id res chain seq x y z
N ILE A 1 -1.86 -6.95 6.36
CA ILE A 1 -2.51 -7.26 5.09
C ILE A 1 -1.79 -6.53 3.96
N ALA A 2 -1.81 -7.11 2.74
CA ALA A 2 -1.02 -6.66 1.60
C ALA A 2 0.48 -6.52 1.97
N CYS A 3 1.07 -7.62 2.40
CA CYS A 3 2.41 -7.62 2.99
C CYS A 3 3.54 -7.53 1.95
N GLY A 4 3.23 -7.74 0.67
CA GLY A 4 4.19 -7.74 -0.42
C GLY A 4 5.37 -8.68 -0.17
N THR A 5 6.57 -8.19 -0.37
CA THR A 5 7.83 -8.95 -0.14
C THR A 5 8.25 -9.02 1.34
N GLY A 6 7.33 -8.75 2.29
CA GLY A 6 7.58 -8.84 3.72
C GLY A 6 8.37 -7.68 4.34
N ARG A 7 8.43 -6.52 3.68
CA ARG A 7 9.23 -5.36 4.13
C ARG A 7 8.92 -4.91 5.56
N VAL A 8 7.66 -4.99 6.00
CA VAL A 8 7.24 -4.67 7.36
C VAL A 8 7.14 -5.93 8.21
N THR A 9 6.62 -7.02 7.65
CA THR A 9 6.35 -8.27 8.35
C THR A 9 7.62 -8.92 8.89
N LEU A 10 8.69 -9.01 8.09
CA LEU A 10 9.93 -9.65 8.49
C LEU A 10 10.65 -8.94 9.64
N PRO A 11 10.84 -7.60 9.63
CA PRO A 11 11.44 -6.90 10.78
C PRO A 11 10.64 -7.08 12.08
N LEU A 12 9.31 -7.07 12.00
CA LEU A 12 8.46 -7.29 13.17
C LEU A 12 8.57 -8.74 13.69
N SER A 13 8.61 -9.72 12.79
CA SER A 13 8.84 -11.11 13.18
C SER A 13 10.20 -11.29 13.87
N ARG A 14 11.26 -10.69 13.32
CA ARG A 14 12.61 -10.70 13.93
C ARG A 14 12.65 -9.98 15.28
N ALA A 15 11.76 -9.03 15.52
CA ALA A 15 11.58 -8.37 16.82
C ALA A 15 10.78 -9.22 17.83
N GLY A 16 10.38 -10.46 17.46
CA GLY A 16 9.72 -11.41 18.34
C GLY A 16 8.19 -11.40 18.27
N TYR A 17 7.58 -10.65 17.35
CA TYR A 17 6.13 -10.71 17.15
C TYR A 17 5.74 -11.91 16.30
N GLN A 18 4.68 -12.60 16.69
CA GLN A 18 4.05 -13.62 15.85
C GLN A 18 3.32 -12.93 14.69
N MET A 19 3.83 -13.11 13.49
CA MET A 19 3.34 -12.42 12.30
C MET A 19 2.66 -13.38 11.33
N THR A 20 1.59 -12.89 10.69
CA THR A 20 1.01 -13.47 9.48
C THR A 20 0.99 -12.39 8.42
N GLY A 21 1.63 -12.63 7.30
CA GLY A 21 1.58 -11.77 6.13
C GLY A 21 0.64 -12.34 5.09
N LEU A 22 -0.34 -11.57 4.63
CA LEU A 22 -1.18 -11.96 3.51
C LEU A 22 -1.02 -11.00 2.34
N ASP A 23 -1.01 -11.55 1.15
CA ASP A 23 -0.95 -10.81 -0.11
C ASP A 23 -1.69 -11.56 -1.22
N ILE A 24 -2.09 -10.84 -2.27
CA ILE A 24 -2.75 -11.41 -3.44
C ILE A 24 -1.75 -11.89 -4.50
N SER A 25 -0.50 -11.41 -4.48
CA SER A 25 0.55 -11.79 -5.43
C SER A 25 1.36 -12.98 -4.93
N PRO A 26 1.30 -14.12 -5.63
CA PRO A 26 2.14 -15.27 -5.32
C PRO A 26 3.63 -14.97 -5.49
N GLU A 27 4.01 -14.11 -6.45
CA GLU A 27 5.39 -13.74 -6.74
C GLU A 27 5.99 -12.93 -5.57
N LEU A 28 5.24 -11.97 -5.04
CA LEU A 28 5.70 -11.18 -3.89
C LEU A 28 5.85 -12.05 -2.64
N LEU A 29 4.91 -12.97 -2.43
CA LEU A 29 5.00 -13.92 -1.31
C LEU A 29 6.16 -14.90 -1.46
N GLU A 30 6.51 -15.30 -2.68
CA GLU A 30 7.68 -16.14 -2.91
C GLU A 30 8.97 -15.40 -2.53
N ILE A 31 9.10 -14.13 -2.91
CA ILE A 31 10.22 -13.28 -2.48
C ILE A 31 10.22 -13.12 -0.95
N ALA A 32 9.06 -12.98 -0.32
CA ALA A 32 8.95 -12.88 1.14
C ALA A 32 9.45 -14.17 1.82
N ARG A 33 9.07 -15.35 1.30
CA ARG A 33 9.54 -16.65 1.80
C ARG A 33 11.06 -16.82 1.65
N GLN A 34 11.62 -16.43 0.50
CA GLN A 34 13.06 -16.48 0.27
C GLN A 34 13.86 -15.59 1.23
N LYS A 35 13.29 -14.48 1.70
CA LYS A 35 13.89 -13.60 2.71
C LYS A 35 13.67 -14.09 4.15
N SER A 36 12.81 -15.09 4.34
CA SER A 36 12.56 -15.73 5.61
C SER A 36 13.67 -16.74 5.87
N THR A 37 14.57 -16.47 6.81
CA THR A 37 15.77 -17.30 7.07
C THR A 37 15.89 -17.68 8.54
N GLY A 38 14.82 -17.52 9.33
CA GLY A 38 14.84 -17.67 10.78
C GLY A 38 13.88 -18.72 11.32
N THR A 39 14.04 -19.03 12.59
CA THR A 39 13.16 -19.96 13.32
C THR A 39 11.82 -19.37 13.74
N ALA A 40 11.63 -18.06 13.56
CA ALA A 40 10.41 -17.31 13.88
C ALA A 40 9.82 -16.69 12.60
N ASP A 41 9.77 -17.48 11.52
CA ASP A 41 9.27 -16.99 10.24
C ASP A 41 7.76 -16.71 10.30
N PRO A 42 7.30 -15.65 9.61
CA PRO A 42 5.88 -15.37 9.48
C PRO A 42 5.13 -16.47 8.73
N ASP A 43 3.85 -16.64 9.03
CA ASP A 43 2.96 -17.38 8.15
C ASP A 43 2.64 -16.51 6.92
N TRP A 44 2.86 -17.06 5.72
CA TRP A 44 2.57 -16.38 4.46
C TRP A 44 1.32 -16.98 3.81
N VAL A 45 0.30 -16.14 3.61
CA VAL A 45 -1.01 -16.56 3.10
C VAL A 45 -1.31 -15.85 1.78
N LEU A 46 -1.54 -16.64 0.73
CA LEU A 46 -2.00 -16.14 -0.57
C LEU A 46 -3.51 -15.95 -0.51
N THR A 47 -3.98 -14.72 -0.43
CA THR A 47 -5.40 -14.39 -0.35
C THR A 47 -5.66 -12.92 -0.65
N ASP A 48 -6.91 -12.61 -0.96
CA ASP A 48 -7.40 -11.24 -1.16
C ASP A 48 -7.79 -10.62 0.19
N MET A 49 -7.39 -9.37 0.44
CA MET A 49 -7.73 -8.66 1.68
C MET A 49 -9.23 -8.39 1.86
N ARG A 50 -10.05 -8.59 0.81
CA ARG A 50 -11.51 -8.46 0.87
C ARG A 50 -12.22 -9.72 1.35
N THR A 51 -11.54 -10.88 1.32
CA THR A 51 -12.19 -12.19 1.47
C THR A 51 -11.38 -13.19 2.30
N PHE A 52 -10.27 -12.76 2.92
CA PHE A 52 -9.45 -13.68 3.70
C PHE A 52 -10.20 -14.25 4.91
N GLU A 53 -9.95 -15.52 5.17
CA GLU A 53 -10.45 -16.24 6.34
C GLU A 53 -9.29 -16.99 7.01
N LEU A 54 -9.05 -16.70 8.28
CA LEU A 54 -8.01 -17.32 9.07
C LEU A 54 -8.63 -17.83 10.38
N ASP A 55 -8.23 -19.03 10.81
CA ASP A 55 -8.76 -19.67 12.03
C ASP A 55 -8.21 -19.07 13.34
N ARG A 56 -7.83 -17.81 13.29
CA ARG A 56 -7.29 -17.10 14.47
C ARG A 56 -7.60 -15.59 14.43
N LYS A 57 -7.49 -14.97 15.61
CA LYS A 57 -7.62 -13.53 15.79
C LYS A 57 -6.30 -12.91 16.18
N PHE A 58 -6.16 -11.62 15.89
CA PHE A 58 -4.94 -10.84 16.07
C PHE A 58 -5.17 -9.69 17.05
N GLY A 59 -4.16 -9.38 17.86
CA GLY A 59 -4.15 -8.17 18.68
C GLY A 59 -3.98 -6.90 17.85
N VAL A 60 -3.28 -7.02 16.71
CA VAL A 60 -3.02 -5.90 15.79
C VAL A 60 -3.14 -6.40 14.36
N VAL A 61 -3.82 -5.64 13.52
CA VAL A 61 -3.78 -5.77 12.05
C VAL A 61 -3.21 -4.48 11.48
N ILE A 62 -2.30 -4.61 10.52
CA ILE A 62 -1.70 -3.46 9.82
C ILE A 62 -1.92 -3.56 8.31
N SER A 63 -2.21 -2.42 7.68
CA SER A 63 -2.26 -2.24 6.23
C SER A 63 -1.27 -1.15 5.83
N PRO A 64 0.00 -1.50 5.56
CA PRO A 64 1.03 -0.54 5.24
C PRO A 64 1.09 -0.23 3.74
N GLY A 65 1.80 0.82 3.35
CA GLY A 65 2.22 1.07 1.98
C GLY A 65 1.08 1.42 1.04
N HIS A 66 0.04 2.10 1.54
CA HIS A 66 -1.08 2.63 0.76
C HIS A 66 -1.95 1.54 0.08
N SER A 67 -1.74 0.27 0.41
CA SER A 67 -2.36 -0.87 -0.28
C SER A 67 -3.89 -0.86 -0.22
N PHE A 68 -4.47 -0.26 0.81
CA PHE A 68 -5.93 -0.11 0.92
C PHE A 68 -6.53 0.77 -0.20
N GLN A 69 -5.73 1.65 -0.81
CA GLN A 69 -6.16 2.51 -1.92
C GLN A 69 -6.44 1.72 -3.22
N PHE A 70 -6.06 0.44 -3.29
CA PHE A 70 -6.51 -0.48 -4.35
C PHE A 70 -7.98 -0.90 -4.20
N MET A 71 -8.63 -0.58 -3.09
CA MET A 71 -10.06 -0.77 -2.91
C MET A 71 -10.81 0.39 -3.57
N LEU A 72 -11.05 0.28 -4.86
CA LEU A 72 -11.60 1.36 -5.70
C LEU A 72 -13.08 1.64 -5.44
N THR A 73 -13.81 0.69 -4.85
CA THR A 73 -15.25 0.85 -4.61
C THR A 73 -15.56 0.88 -3.12
N PRO A 74 -16.60 1.65 -2.68
CA PRO A 74 -17.05 1.61 -1.29
C PRO A 74 -17.38 0.21 -0.78
N GLY A 75 -17.90 -0.67 -1.67
CA GLY A 75 -18.19 -2.05 -1.32
C GLY A 75 -16.94 -2.87 -1.02
N ASP A 76 -15.85 -2.69 -1.79
CA ASP A 76 -14.56 -3.34 -1.53
C ASP A 76 -13.93 -2.85 -0.24
N GLN A 77 -13.97 -1.54 -0.01
CA GLN A 77 -13.46 -0.92 1.22
C GLN A 77 -14.16 -1.48 2.46
N VAL A 78 -15.49 -1.54 2.42
CA VAL A 78 -16.28 -2.10 3.53
C VAL A 78 -15.96 -3.58 3.73
N ARG A 79 -15.93 -4.40 2.67
CA ARG A 79 -15.59 -5.83 2.77
C ARG A 79 -14.20 -6.04 3.40
N CYS A 80 -13.20 -5.28 2.98
CA CYS A 80 -11.87 -5.35 3.55
C CYS A 80 -11.89 -5.02 5.05
N LEU A 81 -12.53 -3.94 5.46
CA LEU A 81 -12.61 -3.53 6.87
C LEU A 81 -13.42 -4.50 7.73
N GLU A 82 -14.46 -5.13 7.18
CA GLU A 82 -15.22 -6.18 7.85
C GLU A 82 -14.36 -7.42 8.10
N GLN A 83 -13.51 -7.82 7.14
CA GLN A 83 -12.56 -8.90 7.34
C GLN A 83 -11.51 -8.54 8.39
N VAL A 84 -10.94 -7.34 8.34
CA VAL A 84 -10.03 -6.85 9.37
C VAL A 84 -10.67 -6.94 10.75
N LYS A 85 -11.89 -6.41 10.88
CA LYS A 85 -12.63 -6.41 12.16
C LYS A 85 -12.91 -7.83 12.68
N ARG A 86 -13.34 -8.74 11.79
CA ARG A 86 -13.63 -10.14 12.12
C ARG A 86 -12.40 -10.85 12.67
N HIS A 87 -11.20 -10.52 12.21
CA HIS A 87 -9.94 -11.12 12.61
C HIS A 87 -9.23 -10.39 13.76
N LEU A 88 -9.76 -9.28 14.26
CA LEU A 88 -9.25 -8.63 15.46
C LEU A 88 -9.91 -9.21 16.72
N VAL A 89 -9.12 -9.34 17.80
CA VAL A 89 -9.68 -9.56 19.14
C VAL A 89 -10.51 -8.35 19.58
N HIS A 90 -11.36 -8.52 20.59
CA HIS A 90 -11.98 -7.37 21.26
C HIS A 90 -10.91 -6.43 21.82
N GLY A 91 -11.00 -5.14 21.54
CA GLY A 91 -9.99 -4.17 21.91
C GLY A 91 -8.71 -4.22 21.06
N GLY A 92 -8.68 -5.01 19.99
CA GLY A 92 -7.54 -5.09 19.05
C GLY A 92 -7.39 -3.82 18.21
N TRP A 93 -6.19 -3.63 17.66
CA TRP A 93 -5.80 -2.43 16.95
C TRP A 93 -5.75 -2.65 15.44
N PHE A 94 -6.26 -1.68 14.70
CA PHE A 94 -6.04 -1.57 13.25
C PHE A 94 -5.21 -0.34 12.94
N ILE A 95 -4.10 -0.53 12.24
CA ILE A 95 -3.23 0.54 11.77
C ILE A 95 -3.32 0.59 10.24
N LEU A 96 -3.86 1.68 9.72
CA LEU A 96 -4.06 1.90 8.30
C LEU A 96 -3.18 3.06 7.83
N HIS A 97 -2.34 2.79 6.83
CA HIS A 97 -1.46 3.78 6.21
C HIS A 97 -1.96 4.09 4.80
N LEU A 98 -2.23 5.37 4.54
CA LEU A 98 -2.71 5.92 3.28
C LEU A 98 -1.86 7.14 2.90
N ASP A 99 -1.82 7.47 1.61
CA ASP A 99 -1.35 8.78 1.17
C ASP A 99 -2.26 9.90 1.71
N HIS A 100 -1.66 10.99 2.17
CA HIS A 100 -2.40 12.23 2.33
C HIS A 100 -2.55 12.90 0.96
N GLN A 101 -3.79 13.15 0.56
CA GLN A 101 -4.07 13.63 -0.79
C GLN A 101 -3.75 15.12 -0.94
N ASP A 102 -2.69 15.44 -1.68
CA ASP A 102 -2.39 16.81 -2.09
C ASP A 102 -3.31 17.24 -3.24
N VAL A 103 -4.28 18.09 -2.91
CA VAL A 103 -5.26 18.60 -3.89
C VAL A 103 -4.59 19.42 -5.01
N ARG A 104 -3.45 20.09 -4.74
CA ARG A 104 -2.72 20.84 -5.75
C ARG A 104 -2.07 19.91 -6.75
N TRP A 105 -1.47 18.83 -6.25
CA TRP A 105 -0.92 17.78 -7.11
C TRP A 105 -2.02 17.13 -7.96
N LEU A 106 -3.15 16.74 -7.36
CA LEU A 106 -4.28 16.15 -8.08
C LEU A 106 -4.83 17.11 -9.15
N ALA A 107 -4.95 18.41 -8.84
CA ALA A 107 -5.36 19.41 -9.82
C ALA A 107 -4.38 19.53 -10.99
N GLY A 108 -3.07 19.46 -10.72
CA GLY A 108 -2.03 19.45 -11.75
C GLY A 108 -2.13 18.26 -12.71
N LEU A 109 -2.65 17.11 -12.25
CA LEU A 109 -2.83 15.94 -13.11
C LEU A 109 -3.94 16.11 -14.15
N LEU A 110 -4.88 17.03 -13.96
CA LEU A 110 -5.96 17.30 -14.91
C LEU A 110 -5.44 17.95 -16.21
N ASP A 111 -4.32 18.66 -16.13
CA ASP A 111 -3.70 19.33 -17.27
C ASP A 111 -2.62 18.47 -17.94
N GLN A 112 -2.26 17.32 -17.37
CA GLN A 112 -1.27 16.41 -17.97
C GLN A 112 -1.83 15.75 -19.22
N LYS A 113 -1.02 15.73 -20.26
CA LYS A 113 -1.38 14.98 -21.48
C LYS A 113 -1.10 13.50 -21.28
N ALA A 114 -2.07 12.67 -21.67
CA ALA A 114 -1.94 11.23 -21.61
C ALA A 114 -0.67 10.75 -22.35
N GLY A 115 0.15 9.95 -21.67
CA GLY A 115 1.37 9.38 -22.22
C GLY A 115 2.63 10.26 -22.09
N GLU A 116 2.56 11.43 -21.48
CA GLU A 116 3.74 12.22 -21.13
C GLU A 116 4.37 11.62 -19.86
N PHE A 117 5.36 10.74 -20.04
CA PHE A 117 6.07 10.11 -18.93
C PHE A 117 7.06 11.07 -18.28
N GLU A 118 7.01 11.20 -16.98
CA GLU A 118 8.06 11.87 -16.20
C GLU A 118 9.35 11.08 -16.31
N SER A 119 10.45 11.77 -16.64
CA SER A 119 11.76 11.14 -16.73
C SER A 119 12.30 10.82 -15.34
N GLY A 120 12.51 9.54 -15.07
CA GLY A 120 13.16 9.08 -13.85
C GLY A 120 14.68 9.01 -13.99
N SER A 121 15.37 8.89 -12.87
CA SER A 121 16.82 8.64 -12.85
C SER A 121 17.14 7.25 -13.37
N ILE A 122 18.32 7.10 -13.97
CA ILE A 122 18.88 5.78 -14.26
C ILE A 122 19.42 5.19 -12.95
N ILE A 123 19.03 3.96 -12.66
CA ILE A 123 19.53 3.18 -11.53
C ILE A 123 20.33 1.99 -12.02
N GLU A 124 21.39 1.65 -11.31
CA GLU A 124 22.17 0.41 -11.54
C GLU A 124 21.75 -0.63 -10.50
N LEU A 125 21.44 -1.85 -10.96
CA LEU A 125 21.07 -2.91 -10.05
C LEU A 125 22.30 -3.46 -9.32
N PRO A 126 22.27 -3.56 -7.99
CA PRO A 126 23.39 -4.09 -7.21
C PRO A 126 23.79 -5.50 -7.68
N GLY A 127 25.05 -5.67 -8.03
CA GLY A 127 25.65 -6.96 -8.38
C GLY A 127 25.48 -7.43 -9.83
N SER A 128 24.73 -6.72 -10.67
CA SER A 128 24.56 -7.09 -12.10
C SER A 128 25.16 -6.08 -13.08
N HIS A 129 25.47 -4.86 -12.63
CA HIS A 129 25.86 -3.73 -13.48
C HIS A 129 24.80 -3.37 -14.56
N GLU A 130 23.62 -3.94 -14.48
CA GLU A 130 22.52 -3.63 -15.38
C GLU A 130 21.90 -2.28 -14.99
N ARG A 131 21.66 -1.44 -15.99
CA ARG A 131 21.16 -0.08 -15.83
C ARG A 131 19.70 -0.02 -16.28
N TYR A 132 18.86 0.57 -15.46
CA TYR A 132 17.43 0.72 -15.74
C TYR A 132 16.96 2.14 -15.49
N GLN A 133 16.01 2.61 -16.30
CA GLN A 133 15.29 3.85 -16.09
C GLN A 133 13.82 3.52 -15.81
N TYR A 134 13.32 4.05 -14.69
CA TYR A 134 11.90 3.99 -14.34
C TYR A 134 11.26 5.32 -14.73
N GLN A 135 10.19 5.26 -15.49
CA GLN A 135 9.39 6.41 -15.88
C GLN A 135 7.94 6.14 -15.56
N ARG A 136 7.20 7.16 -15.18
CA ARG A 136 5.79 7.05 -14.84
C ARG A 136 5.00 8.23 -15.41
N PHE A 137 3.73 7.99 -15.60
CA PHE A 137 2.72 8.97 -15.96
C PHE A 137 1.54 8.80 -15.02
N TRP A 138 0.99 9.90 -14.53
CA TRP A 138 -0.18 9.90 -13.68
C TRP A 138 -1.37 10.51 -14.41
N GLY A 139 -2.56 9.92 -14.22
CA GLY A 139 -3.84 10.50 -14.59
C GLY A 139 -4.73 10.59 -13.36
N TYR A 140 -5.69 11.50 -13.37
CA TYR A 140 -6.67 11.64 -12.30
C TYR A 140 -8.08 11.80 -12.85
N GLU A 141 -9.03 11.02 -12.33
CA GLU A 141 -10.44 11.08 -12.65
C GLU A 141 -11.21 11.59 -11.43
N PRO A 142 -11.61 12.88 -11.41
CA PRO A 142 -12.26 13.49 -10.24
C PRO A 142 -13.61 12.85 -9.85
N ALA A 143 -14.37 12.40 -10.86
CA ALA A 143 -15.71 11.83 -10.63
C ALA A 143 -15.67 10.53 -9.82
N THR A 144 -14.60 9.76 -9.95
CA THR A 144 -14.37 8.49 -9.24
C THR A 144 -13.33 8.61 -8.14
N GLN A 145 -12.71 9.79 -7.98
CA GLN A 145 -11.58 10.03 -7.08
C GLN A 145 -10.44 9.00 -7.29
N THR A 146 -10.17 8.67 -8.56
CA THR A 146 -9.18 7.66 -8.90
C THR A 146 -7.96 8.28 -9.57
N ALA A 147 -6.79 8.14 -8.97
CA ALA A 147 -5.52 8.40 -9.62
C ALA A 147 -4.98 7.11 -10.23
N THR A 148 -4.50 7.18 -11.46
CA THR A 148 -3.95 6.01 -12.15
C THR A 148 -2.51 6.26 -12.52
N VAL A 149 -1.61 5.41 -12.06
CA VAL A 149 -0.21 5.40 -12.49
C VAL A 149 -0.01 4.40 -13.61
N THR A 150 0.59 4.84 -14.69
CA THR A 150 1.16 3.98 -15.73
C THR A 150 2.66 4.12 -15.68
N ALA A 151 3.36 3.01 -15.59
CA ALA A 151 4.80 2.99 -15.45
C ALA A 151 5.45 2.22 -16.59
N LYS A 152 6.67 2.60 -16.94
CA LYS A 152 7.52 1.83 -17.82
C LYS A 152 8.93 1.72 -17.26
N TRP A 153 9.53 0.56 -17.49
CA TRP A 153 10.93 0.31 -17.24
C TRP A 153 11.67 0.23 -18.57
N GLN A 154 12.83 0.84 -18.65
CA GLN A 154 13.70 0.78 -19.81
C GLN A 154 15.07 0.26 -19.38
N LYS A 155 15.56 -0.79 -20.04
CA LYS A 155 16.93 -1.24 -19.88
C LYS A 155 17.81 -0.31 -20.71
N ILE A 156 18.86 0.21 -20.08
CA ILE A 156 19.77 1.19 -20.67
C ILE A 156 21.11 0.51 -20.96
N GLY A 157 21.53 0.59 -22.20
CA GLY A 157 22.82 0.04 -22.66
C GLY A 157 24.02 0.91 -22.26
N GLU A 158 25.21 0.48 -22.68
CA GLU A 158 26.47 1.13 -22.30
C GLU A 158 26.62 2.56 -22.86
N ASN A 159 26.00 2.83 -24.02
CA ASN A 159 26.03 4.14 -24.67
C ASN A 159 24.76 4.96 -24.41
N ASP A 160 24.07 4.70 -23.31
CA ASP A 160 22.80 5.33 -22.90
C ASP A 160 21.62 5.10 -23.89
N GLU A 161 21.73 4.15 -24.80
CA GLU A 161 20.63 3.72 -25.66
C GLU A 161 19.60 2.86 -24.90
N VAL A 162 18.32 2.96 -25.29
CA VAL A 162 17.27 2.08 -24.79
C VAL A 162 17.36 0.73 -25.49
N VAL A 163 17.70 -0.32 -24.75
CA VAL A 163 17.84 -1.68 -25.27
C VAL A 163 16.48 -2.41 -25.24
N GLU A 164 15.72 -2.23 -24.18
CA GLU A 164 14.44 -2.92 -23.97
C GLU A 164 13.47 -2.03 -23.18
N THR A 165 12.18 -2.18 -23.41
CA THR A 165 11.14 -1.42 -22.71
C THR A 165 10.01 -2.36 -22.25
N TRP A 166 9.65 -2.26 -20.97
CA TRP A 166 8.47 -2.92 -20.39
C TRP A 166 7.47 -1.84 -19.97
N LEU A 167 6.28 -1.91 -20.53
CA LEU A 167 5.14 -1.10 -20.10
C LEU A 167 4.34 -1.92 -19.09
N MET A 168 4.12 -1.34 -17.92
CA MET A 168 3.27 -1.95 -16.89
C MET A 168 1.81 -1.60 -17.15
N ASP A 169 0.91 -2.50 -16.76
CA ASP A 169 -0.52 -2.20 -16.78
C ASP A 169 -0.83 -0.99 -15.90
N PRO A 170 -1.77 -0.12 -16.31
CA PRO A 170 -2.22 0.99 -15.50
C PRO A 170 -2.74 0.53 -14.14
N MET A 171 -2.25 1.16 -13.08
CA MET A 171 -2.57 0.79 -11.70
C MET A 171 -3.42 1.90 -11.07
N PRO A 172 -4.74 1.69 -10.95
CA PRO A 172 -5.63 2.67 -10.35
C PRO A 172 -5.55 2.61 -8.81
N LEU A 173 -5.62 3.79 -8.20
CA LEU A 173 -5.60 4.01 -6.75
C LEU A 173 -6.72 4.96 -6.36
N HIS A 174 -7.53 4.60 -5.38
CA HIS A 174 -8.52 5.49 -4.82
C HIS A 174 -7.87 6.60 -4.00
N CYS A 175 -8.17 7.85 -4.33
CA CYS A 175 -7.71 9.02 -3.57
C CYS A 175 -8.60 9.21 -2.34
N ALA A 176 -8.26 8.55 -1.25
CA ALA A 176 -9.02 8.60 -0.01
C ALA A 176 -8.74 9.88 0.77
N PHE A 177 -9.78 10.69 1.03
CA PHE A 177 -9.66 11.91 1.82
C PHE A 177 -9.93 11.66 3.31
N ARG A 178 -9.37 12.50 4.18
CA ARG A 178 -9.44 12.36 5.63
C ARG A 178 -10.86 12.07 6.14
N THR A 179 -11.82 12.94 5.83
CA THR A 179 -13.18 12.83 6.35
C THR A 179 -13.90 11.59 5.85
N GLU A 180 -13.63 11.19 4.61
CA GLU A 180 -14.14 9.94 4.03
C GLU A 180 -13.65 8.72 4.81
N VAL A 181 -12.34 8.65 5.06
CA VAL A 181 -11.73 7.53 5.82
C VAL A 181 -12.25 7.49 7.25
N GLU A 182 -12.40 8.65 7.89
CA GLU A 182 -12.99 8.75 9.23
C GLU A 182 -14.40 8.17 9.27
N HIS A 183 -15.28 8.60 8.37
CA HIS A 183 -16.64 8.06 8.27
C HIS A 183 -16.66 6.57 7.94
N LEU A 184 -15.79 6.11 7.06
CA LEU A 184 -15.68 4.71 6.67
C LEU A 184 -15.28 3.82 7.86
N LEU A 185 -14.25 4.21 8.61
CA LEU A 185 -13.80 3.47 9.80
C LEU A 185 -14.89 3.42 10.88
N VAL A 186 -15.53 4.56 11.17
CA VAL A 186 -16.63 4.63 12.17
C VAL A 186 -17.82 3.78 11.72
N ARG A 187 -18.22 3.86 10.45
CA ARG A 187 -19.29 3.04 9.87
C ARG A 187 -19.02 1.56 10.00
N CYS A 188 -17.76 1.12 9.81
CA CYS A 188 -17.35 -0.27 9.99
C CYS A 188 -17.17 -0.66 11.47
N GLY A 189 -17.49 0.24 12.42
CA GLY A 189 -17.50 -0.03 13.86
C GLY A 189 -16.12 0.02 14.51
N PHE A 190 -15.19 0.78 13.94
CA PHE A 190 -13.92 1.11 14.59
C PHE A 190 -14.06 2.40 15.38
N THR A 191 -13.32 2.51 16.49
CA THR A 191 -13.13 3.75 17.23
C THR A 191 -11.76 4.31 16.91
N ILE A 192 -11.71 5.52 16.34
CA ILE A 192 -10.46 6.18 15.98
C ILE A 192 -9.79 6.67 17.25
N GLN A 193 -8.53 6.30 17.45
CA GLN A 193 -7.73 6.69 18.62
C GLN A 193 -6.73 7.79 18.26
N ALA A 194 -6.18 7.75 17.04
CA ALA A 194 -5.26 8.77 16.56
C ALA A 194 -5.24 8.81 15.02
N LEU A 195 -4.83 9.98 14.50
CA LEU A 195 -4.45 10.22 13.13
C LEU A 195 -3.15 11.01 13.13
N TYR A 196 -2.11 10.45 12.52
CA TYR A 196 -0.80 11.07 12.39
C TYR A 196 -0.48 11.37 10.92
N GLY A 197 0.33 12.40 10.68
CA GLY A 197 0.81 12.81 9.37
C GLY A 197 2.10 12.12 8.95
N ASP A 198 2.71 11.34 9.83
CA ASP A 198 3.95 10.60 9.60
C ASP A 198 4.17 9.46 10.61
N PHE A 199 5.24 8.68 10.41
CA PHE A 199 5.65 7.58 11.29
C PHE A 199 6.30 8.03 12.61
N TYR A 200 6.55 9.32 12.82
CA TYR A 200 7.07 9.90 14.06
C TYR A 200 5.95 10.37 14.99
N ARG A 201 4.68 10.15 14.60
CA ARG A 201 3.46 10.56 15.32
C ARG A 201 3.25 12.07 15.36
N ASN A 202 3.79 12.80 14.39
CA ASN A 202 3.43 14.20 14.23
C ASN A 202 1.97 14.34 13.79
N PRO A 203 1.29 15.43 14.18
CA PRO A 203 -0.07 15.71 13.74
C PRO A 203 -0.17 15.75 12.20
N LEU A 204 -1.33 15.39 11.68
CA LEU A 204 -1.63 15.60 10.26
C LEU A 204 -1.71 17.10 9.97
N THR A 205 -0.89 17.57 9.03
CA THR A 205 -0.86 18.95 8.51
C THR A 205 -1.11 18.96 7.02
N ASP A 206 -1.30 20.13 6.43
CA ASP A 206 -1.52 20.28 4.99
C ASP A 206 -0.33 19.79 4.14
N ASP A 207 0.88 19.81 4.71
CA ASP A 207 2.12 19.39 4.05
C ASP A 207 2.50 17.92 4.35
N ALA A 208 1.69 17.22 5.14
CA ALA A 208 1.93 15.81 5.43
C ALA A 208 1.86 14.95 4.14
N GLN A 209 2.70 13.93 4.07
CA GLN A 209 2.69 12.98 2.95
C GLN A 209 1.78 11.78 3.22
N ASP A 210 1.61 11.46 4.50
CA ASP A 210 0.97 10.23 4.94
C ASP A 210 -0.24 10.53 5.84
N MET A 211 -1.19 9.61 5.87
CA MET A 211 -2.22 9.48 6.89
C MET A 211 -2.07 8.12 7.57
N LEU A 212 -1.64 8.14 8.83
CA LEU A 212 -1.57 6.95 9.68
C LEU A 212 -2.73 6.94 10.66
N TRP A 213 -3.71 6.12 10.35
CA TRP A 213 -4.89 5.91 11.17
C TRP A 213 -4.63 4.82 12.20
N VAL A 214 -4.87 5.11 13.46
CA VAL A 214 -4.84 4.15 14.56
C VAL A 214 -6.26 3.99 15.07
N ALA A 215 -6.85 2.84 14.81
CA ALA A 215 -8.24 2.55 15.14
C ALA A 215 -8.34 1.30 16.03
N ARG A 216 -9.43 1.18 16.78
CA ARG A 216 -9.66 0.10 17.74
C ARG A 216 -10.97 -0.62 17.44
N ASN A 217 -10.93 -1.94 17.51
CA ASN A 217 -12.11 -2.79 17.49
C ASN A 217 -12.70 -2.89 18.90
N ASN A 218 -13.84 -2.26 19.15
CA ASN A 218 -14.48 -2.24 20.48
C ASN A 218 -15.70 -3.20 20.58
N ILE A 219 -15.89 -4.07 19.59
CA ILE A 219 -16.99 -5.03 19.55
C ILE A 219 -16.47 -6.44 19.54
#